data_5f39e196c6df6df9bd06901ff60d1b38
#
_entry.id   5f39e196c6df6df9bd06901ff60d1b38
#
_cell.length_a   1.000
_cell.length_b   1.000
_cell.length_c   1.000
_cell.angle_alpha   90.00
_cell.angle_beta   90.00
_cell.angle_gamma   90.00
#
_symmetry.space_group_name_H-M   'P 1'
#
loop_
_entity.id
_entity.type
_entity.pdbx_description
1 polymer ?
#
loop_
_entity_poly.entity_id
_entity_poly.type
_entity_poly.pdbx_seq_one_letter_code
_entity_poly.pdbx_strand_id
1 'polypeptide(L)'
;GLGDVYKRQPLELFTKMRDAWPDKKPMGVRFNGTDWDDQGLTTEDAITFGKALKNVGCDFFDISGGGNSMARPQVGPGYQAHLAKAVKNATNIPTMAVGMIRDPRLAEKLIADSSCDMIALARGLLYEPRWPWRAAFELGADVFYPEAYKRANPNLWPEAFSNEEGNRPNAQDWEIGAAPHIMVPKN
;
A
#
# COMPACT_ATOMS: atom_id res chain seq x y z
N GLY A 1 14.97 -20.30 19.71
CA GLY A 1 15.97 -19.33 19.23
C GLY A 1 15.44 -17.90 19.30
N LEU A 2 16.31 -16.89 19.09
CA LEU A 2 15.92 -15.47 19.11
C LEU A 2 14.73 -15.15 18.18
N GLY A 3 14.65 -15.82 17.02
CA GLY A 3 13.51 -15.67 16.09
C GLY A 3 12.16 -16.06 16.65
N ASP A 4 12.11 -16.93 17.63
CA ASP A 4 10.87 -17.35 18.29
C ASP A 4 10.31 -16.27 19.25
N VAL A 5 11.20 -15.55 19.93
CA VAL A 5 10.83 -14.45 20.81
C VAL A 5 10.22 -13.29 20.03
N TYR A 6 10.81 -12.91 18.90
CA TYR A 6 10.32 -11.81 18.05
C TYR A 6 8.97 -12.09 17.41
N LYS A 7 8.66 -13.35 17.12
CA LYS A 7 7.35 -13.75 16.57
C LYS A 7 6.30 -13.91 17.68
N ARG A 8 6.67 -14.42 18.84
CA ARG A 8 5.74 -14.71 19.95
C ARG A 8 5.15 -13.45 20.56
N GLN A 9 5.98 -12.44 20.88
CA GLN A 9 5.49 -11.21 21.51
C GLN A 9 4.44 -10.46 20.68
N PRO A 10 4.63 -10.21 19.36
CA PRO A 10 3.59 -9.59 18.55
C PRO A 10 2.31 -10.42 18.47
N LEU A 11 2.39 -11.75 18.44
CA LEU A 11 1.21 -12.62 18.43
C LEU A 11 0.44 -12.57 19.74
N GLU A 12 1.14 -12.60 20.89
CA GLU A 12 0.52 -12.45 22.21
C GLU A 12 -0.15 -11.07 22.35
N LEU A 13 0.49 -10.03 21.88
CA LEU A 13 -0.07 -8.68 21.86
C LEU A 13 -1.33 -8.63 20.99
N PHE A 14 -1.24 -9.13 19.75
CA PHE A 14 -2.39 -9.16 18.84
C PHE A 14 -3.57 -9.93 19.45
N THR A 15 -3.32 -11.09 20.02
CA THR A 15 -4.37 -11.90 20.67
C THR A 15 -5.09 -11.11 21.78
N LYS A 16 -4.33 -10.47 22.67
CA LYS A 16 -4.92 -9.62 23.73
C LYS A 16 -5.72 -8.44 23.19
N MET A 17 -5.22 -7.83 22.11
CA MET A 17 -5.95 -6.74 21.44
C MET A 17 -7.23 -7.27 20.78
N ARG A 18 -7.18 -8.44 20.12
CA ARG A 18 -8.33 -9.07 19.48
C ARG A 18 -9.42 -9.41 20.51
N ASP A 19 -9.04 -9.96 21.67
CA ASP A 19 -9.98 -10.29 22.76
C ASP A 19 -10.71 -9.05 23.31
N ALA A 20 -10.05 -7.88 23.28
CA ALA A 20 -10.62 -6.62 23.74
C ALA A 20 -11.36 -5.85 22.64
N TRP A 21 -11.16 -6.20 21.36
CA TRP A 21 -11.72 -5.48 20.21
C TRP A 21 -13.09 -6.07 19.83
N PRO A 22 -14.09 -5.23 19.49
CA PRO A 22 -15.39 -5.76 19.10
C PRO A 22 -15.31 -6.67 17.86
N ASP A 23 -15.91 -7.85 17.92
CA ASP A 23 -15.86 -8.88 16.86
C ASP A 23 -16.34 -8.37 15.49
N LYS A 24 -17.25 -7.40 15.46
CA LYS A 24 -17.79 -6.80 14.23
C LYS A 24 -16.85 -5.79 13.57
N LYS A 25 -15.74 -5.44 14.21
CA LYS A 25 -14.77 -4.49 13.68
C LYS A 25 -13.52 -5.22 13.19
N PRO A 26 -13.09 -4.99 11.94
CA PRO A 26 -11.88 -5.63 11.44
C PRO A 26 -10.64 -5.14 12.19
N MET A 27 -9.66 -6.03 12.35
CA MET A 27 -8.35 -5.73 12.92
C MET A 27 -7.27 -6.32 12.02
N GLY A 28 -6.37 -5.47 11.54
CA GLY A 28 -5.26 -5.86 10.69
C GLY A 28 -3.91 -5.57 11.31
N VAL A 29 -2.86 -6.12 10.69
CA VAL A 29 -1.47 -5.90 11.09
C VAL A 29 -0.66 -5.42 9.90
N ARG A 30 0.14 -4.36 10.12
CA ARG A 30 1.21 -3.98 9.20
C ARG A 30 2.52 -4.61 9.65
N PHE A 31 3.19 -5.29 8.73
CA PHE A 31 4.51 -5.89 8.98
C PHE A 31 5.37 -5.93 7.72
N ASN A 32 6.67 -6.17 7.91
CA ASN A 32 7.59 -6.29 6.79
C ASN A 32 7.48 -7.64 6.10
N GLY A 33 7.39 -7.62 4.77
CA GLY A 33 7.52 -8.80 3.93
C GLY A 33 8.99 -9.21 3.70
N THR A 34 9.94 -8.28 3.95
CA THR A 34 11.38 -8.52 3.95
C THR A 34 12.11 -7.32 4.55
N ASP A 35 13.31 -7.52 5.07
CA ASP A 35 14.19 -6.45 5.51
C ASP A 35 15.17 -5.99 4.41
N TRP A 36 15.15 -6.61 3.22
CA TRP A 36 16.08 -6.37 2.10
C TRP A 36 17.55 -6.67 2.46
N ASP A 37 17.75 -7.48 3.47
CA ASP A 37 19.04 -7.84 4.04
C ASP A 37 19.14 -9.36 4.15
N ASP A 38 20.25 -9.95 3.69
CA ASP A 38 20.44 -11.41 3.69
C ASP A 38 20.43 -12.01 5.11
N GLN A 39 20.73 -11.20 6.13
CA GLN A 39 20.65 -11.59 7.54
C GLN A 39 19.35 -11.16 8.22
N GLY A 40 18.48 -10.45 7.52
CA GLY A 40 17.23 -9.92 8.00
C GLY A 40 16.05 -10.87 7.80
N LEU A 41 14.85 -10.32 8.02
CA LEU A 41 13.60 -11.02 7.80
C LEU A 41 13.38 -11.30 6.31
N THR A 42 13.10 -12.56 6.00
CA THR A 42 12.78 -13.03 4.65
C THR A 42 11.29 -13.05 4.36
N THR A 43 10.91 -13.16 3.09
CA THR A 43 9.50 -13.32 2.70
C THR A 43 8.87 -14.60 3.27
N GLU A 44 9.64 -15.67 3.43
CA GLU A 44 9.18 -16.92 4.06
C GLU A 44 8.88 -16.72 5.56
N ASP A 45 9.68 -15.92 6.25
CA ASP A 45 9.40 -15.53 7.64
C ASP A 45 8.13 -14.72 7.75
N ALA A 46 7.91 -13.78 6.84
CA ALA A 46 6.69 -12.98 6.75
C ALA A 46 5.46 -13.85 6.49
N ILE A 47 5.54 -14.82 5.58
CA ILE A 47 4.48 -15.80 5.32
C ILE A 47 4.17 -16.63 6.58
N THR A 48 5.21 -17.11 7.27
CA THR A 48 5.05 -17.87 8.51
C THR A 48 4.35 -17.05 9.59
N PHE A 49 4.75 -15.78 9.75
CA PHE A 49 4.12 -14.86 10.67
C PHE A 49 2.67 -14.54 10.28
N GLY A 50 2.41 -14.29 8.99
CA GLY A 50 1.06 -14.07 8.47
C GLY A 50 0.11 -15.25 8.72
N LYS A 51 0.58 -16.49 8.55
CA LYS A 51 -0.19 -17.71 8.90
C LYS A 51 -0.52 -17.76 10.40
N ALA A 52 0.44 -17.40 11.25
CA ALA A 52 0.22 -17.36 12.70
C ALA A 52 -0.80 -16.27 13.08
N LEU A 53 -0.71 -15.07 12.49
CA LEU A 53 -1.69 -13.99 12.69
C LEU A 53 -3.09 -14.39 12.22
N LYS A 54 -3.21 -15.07 11.07
CA LYS A 54 -4.49 -15.63 10.61
C LYS A 54 -5.14 -16.52 11.66
N ASN A 55 -4.36 -17.41 12.28
CA ASN A 55 -4.85 -18.35 13.27
C ASN A 55 -5.37 -17.69 14.56
N VAL A 56 -4.92 -16.47 14.85
CA VAL A 56 -5.39 -15.68 16.00
C VAL A 56 -6.40 -14.59 15.61
N GLY A 57 -7.00 -14.69 14.42
CA GLY A 57 -8.13 -13.86 14.01
C GLY A 57 -7.77 -12.50 13.41
N CYS A 58 -6.63 -12.40 12.70
CA CYS A 58 -6.30 -11.22 11.94
C CYS A 58 -7.13 -11.18 10.63
N ASP A 59 -7.76 -10.04 10.35
CA ASP A 59 -8.69 -9.89 9.24
C ASP A 59 -8.01 -9.42 7.95
N PHE A 60 -6.94 -8.62 8.02
CA PHE A 60 -6.20 -8.14 6.85
C PHE A 60 -4.74 -7.81 7.18
N PHE A 61 -3.92 -7.73 6.15
CA PHE A 61 -2.51 -7.34 6.26
C PHE A 61 -2.19 -6.09 5.46
N ASP A 62 -1.25 -5.27 5.96
CA ASP A 62 -0.56 -4.22 5.21
C ASP A 62 0.92 -4.61 5.12
N ILE A 63 1.40 -4.92 3.91
CA ILE A 63 2.74 -5.47 3.72
C ILE A 63 3.67 -4.43 3.13
N SER A 64 4.72 -4.12 3.89
CA SER A 64 5.82 -3.24 3.46
C SER A 64 7.16 -3.99 3.52
N GLY A 65 8.28 -3.29 3.48
CA GLY A 65 9.60 -3.90 3.63
C GLY A 65 10.68 -2.88 4.03
N GLY A 66 11.69 -3.36 4.72
CA GLY A 66 12.85 -2.58 5.14
C GLY A 66 12.62 -1.71 6.38
N GLY A 67 13.61 -0.88 6.68
CA GLY A 67 13.61 0.03 7.84
C GLY A 67 14.29 -0.56 9.07
N ASN A 68 14.53 -1.86 9.13
CA ASN A 68 15.20 -2.55 10.23
C ASN A 68 16.71 -2.73 10.00
N SER A 69 17.17 -2.52 8.77
CA SER A 69 18.59 -2.60 8.38
C SER A 69 19.00 -1.37 7.58
N MET A 70 20.29 -1.27 7.27
CA MET A 70 20.83 -0.25 6.36
C MET A 70 20.66 -0.61 4.88
N ALA A 71 20.15 -1.79 4.59
CA ALA A 71 19.90 -2.24 3.22
C ALA A 71 18.91 -1.32 2.50
N ARG A 72 19.19 -1.06 1.22
CA ARG A 72 18.37 -0.18 0.38
C ARG A 72 17.84 -0.96 -0.81
N PRO A 73 16.53 -1.18 -0.90
CA PRO A 73 15.94 -1.78 -2.09
C PRO A 73 16.05 -0.84 -3.29
N GLN A 74 16.03 -1.40 -4.48
CA GLN A 74 15.76 -0.61 -5.68
C GLN A 74 14.30 -0.15 -5.65
N VAL A 75 14.08 1.14 -5.51
CA VAL A 75 12.75 1.72 -5.41
C VAL A 75 12.19 2.08 -6.78
N GLY A 76 10.88 1.91 -6.95
CA GLY A 76 10.14 2.24 -8.15
C GLY A 76 8.64 2.07 -7.92
N PRO A 77 7.77 2.44 -8.89
CA PRO A 77 6.34 2.26 -8.75
C PRO A 77 5.95 0.81 -8.42
N GLY A 78 5.30 0.60 -7.28
CA GLY A 78 4.85 -0.72 -6.85
C GLY A 78 5.94 -1.69 -6.37
N TYR A 79 7.15 -1.20 -6.06
CA TYR A 79 8.32 -2.06 -5.76
C TYR A 79 8.13 -3.09 -4.64
N GLN A 80 7.16 -2.90 -3.76
CA GLN A 80 6.85 -3.82 -2.66
C GLN A 80 5.62 -4.70 -2.93
N ALA A 81 4.90 -4.49 -4.04
CA ALA A 81 3.65 -5.20 -4.30
C ALA A 81 3.83 -6.74 -4.39
N HIS A 82 4.98 -7.22 -4.84
CA HIS A 82 5.29 -8.65 -4.89
C HIS A 82 5.32 -9.30 -3.50
N LEU A 83 5.69 -8.56 -2.46
CA LEU A 83 5.67 -9.02 -1.06
C LEU A 83 4.23 -9.24 -0.58
N ALA A 84 3.34 -8.26 -0.87
CA ALA A 84 1.92 -8.39 -0.58
C ALA A 84 1.31 -9.60 -1.30
N LYS A 85 1.63 -9.78 -2.58
CA LYS A 85 1.19 -10.93 -3.37
C LYS A 85 1.63 -12.26 -2.78
N ALA A 86 2.88 -12.39 -2.36
CA ALA A 86 3.42 -13.61 -1.76
C ALA A 86 2.68 -13.97 -0.47
N VAL A 87 2.50 -13.00 0.44
CA VAL A 87 1.80 -13.22 1.71
C VAL A 87 0.31 -13.53 1.46
N LYS A 88 -0.37 -12.78 0.58
CA LYS A 88 -1.77 -13.03 0.20
C LYS A 88 -1.97 -14.46 -0.29
N ASN A 89 -1.16 -14.89 -1.26
CA ASN A 89 -1.27 -16.23 -1.85
C ASN A 89 -1.06 -17.35 -0.83
N ALA A 90 -0.15 -17.13 0.13
CA ALA A 90 0.18 -18.14 1.14
C ALA A 90 -0.81 -18.20 2.30
N THR A 91 -1.54 -17.10 2.58
CA THR A 91 -2.42 -16.99 3.74
C THR A 91 -3.91 -16.96 3.36
N ASN A 92 -4.22 -16.51 2.16
CA ASN A 92 -5.59 -16.22 1.71
C ASN A 92 -6.31 -15.21 2.63
N ILE A 93 -5.56 -14.22 3.14
CA ILE A 93 -6.08 -13.09 3.92
C ILE A 93 -6.06 -11.84 3.04
N PRO A 94 -7.08 -10.98 3.06
CA PRO A 94 -7.07 -9.70 2.36
C PRO A 94 -5.81 -8.91 2.67
N THR A 95 -5.10 -8.46 1.62
CA THR A 95 -3.78 -7.86 1.80
C THR A 95 -3.67 -6.54 1.08
N MET A 96 -3.07 -5.58 1.75
CA MET A 96 -2.81 -4.23 1.26
C MET A 96 -1.37 -4.13 0.77
N ALA A 97 -1.18 -3.58 -0.44
CA ALA A 97 0.12 -3.27 -1.00
C ALA A 97 0.46 -1.78 -0.85
N VAL A 98 1.72 -1.49 -0.58
CA VAL A 98 2.26 -0.14 -0.48
C VAL A 98 3.55 -0.01 -1.30
N GLY A 99 3.96 1.19 -1.63
CA GLY A 99 5.26 1.47 -2.25
C GLY A 99 5.16 2.20 -3.59
N MET A 100 5.15 3.54 -3.55
CA MET A 100 5.11 4.43 -4.72
C MET A 100 3.96 4.16 -5.73
N ILE A 101 2.81 3.70 -5.24
CA ILE A 101 1.63 3.40 -6.06
C ILE A 101 0.78 4.67 -6.16
N ARG A 102 1.27 5.70 -6.89
CA ARG A 102 0.55 6.97 -7.08
C ARG A 102 -0.35 6.98 -8.32
N ASP A 103 0.01 6.19 -9.33
CA ASP A 103 -0.74 6.08 -10.56
C ASP A 103 -2.01 5.23 -10.31
N PRO A 104 -3.21 5.76 -10.56
CA PRO A 104 -4.46 5.00 -10.45
C PRO A 104 -4.51 3.75 -11.31
N ARG A 105 -3.92 3.79 -12.52
CA ARG A 105 -3.88 2.63 -13.43
C ARG A 105 -2.99 1.52 -12.89
N LEU A 106 -1.86 1.87 -12.23
CA LEU A 106 -1.04 0.88 -11.53
C LEU A 106 -1.78 0.29 -10.33
N ALA A 107 -2.47 1.14 -9.55
CA ALA A 107 -3.26 0.70 -8.41
C ALA A 107 -4.34 -0.31 -8.85
N GLU A 108 -5.12 0.05 -9.87
CA GLU A 108 -6.16 -0.82 -10.46
C GLU A 108 -5.55 -2.13 -10.99
N LYS A 109 -4.44 -2.04 -11.73
CA LYS A 109 -3.76 -3.25 -12.24
C LYS A 109 -3.37 -4.22 -11.13
N LEU A 110 -2.83 -3.73 -10.01
CA LEU A 110 -2.42 -4.58 -8.88
C LEU A 110 -3.61 -5.28 -8.21
N ILE A 111 -4.78 -4.63 -8.18
CA ILE A 111 -6.03 -5.23 -7.70
C ILE A 111 -6.56 -6.26 -8.71
N ALA A 112 -6.67 -5.87 -9.98
CA ALA A 112 -7.23 -6.69 -11.04
C ALA A 112 -6.44 -7.99 -11.29
N ASP A 113 -5.11 -7.93 -11.17
CA ASP A 113 -4.24 -9.12 -11.29
C ASP A 113 -4.09 -9.91 -9.98
N SER A 114 -4.89 -9.57 -8.97
CA SER A 114 -4.92 -10.22 -7.65
C SER A 114 -3.58 -10.15 -6.90
N SER A 115 -2.73 -9.18 -7.19
CA SER A 115 -1.49 -8.95 -6.43
C SER A 115 -1.76 -8.47 -5.00
N CYS A 116 -2.88 -7.75 -4.80
CA CYS A 116 -3.37 -7.32 -3.50
C CYS A 116 -4.89 -7.10 -3.56
N ASP A 117 -5.51 -6.79 -2.43
CA ASP A 117 -6.94 -6.47 -2.33
C ASP A 117 -7.17 -4.98 -2.06
N MET A 118 -6.16 -4.30 -1.54
CA MET A 118 -6.20 -2.89 -1.17
C MET A 118 -4.86 -2.21 -1.48
N ILE A 119 -4.90 -0.89 -1.64
CA ILE A 119 -3.71 -0.06 -1.87
C ILE A 119 -3.53 0.89 -0.70
N ALA A 120 -2.32 0.96 -0.16
CA ALA A 120 -1.93 1.93 0.85
C ALA A 120 -1.08 3.05 0.24
N LEU A 121 -1.45 4.28 0.54
CA LEU A 121 -0.70 5.46 0.15
C LEU A 121 -0.36 6.28 1.40
N ALA A 122 0.92 6.61 1.59
CA ALA A 122 1.37 7.51 2.64
C ALA A 122 1.62 8.92 2.07
N ARG A 123 2.83 9.17 1.58
CA ARG A 123 3.21 10.47 1.00
C ARG A 123 2.35 10.88 -0.19
N GLY A 124 1.81 9.92 -0.95
CA GLY A 124 0.87 10.18 -2.03
C GLY A 124 -0.39 10.89 -1.56
N LEU A 125 -1.00 10.44 -0.45
CA LEU A 125 -2.18 11.08 0.14
C LEU A 125 -1.86 12.37 0.90
N LEU A 126 -0.64 12.50 1.48
CA LEU A 126 -0.21 13.79 2.05
C LEU A 126 -0.06 14.88 0.98
N TYR A 127 0.45 14.51 -0.20
CA TYR A 127 0.58 15.43 -1.33
C TYR A 127 -0.76 15.69 -2.02
N GLU A 128 -1.61 14.67 -2.17
CA GLU A 128 -2.89 14.73 -2.86
C GLU A 128 -3.99 14.07 -2.00
N PRO A 129 -4.56 14.78 -1.02
CA PRO A 129 -5.56 14.22 -0.11
C PRO A 129 -6.83 13.70 -0.80
N ARG A 130 -7.09 14.17 -2.02
CA ARG A 130 -8.24 13.77 -2.85
C ARG A 130 -7.89 12.76 -3.93
N TRP A 131 -6.75 12.10 -3.81
CA TRP A 131 -6.32 11.05 -4.73
C TRP A 131 -7.43 10.01 -5.06
N PRO A 132 -8.27 9.53 -4.11
CA PRO A 132 -9.34 8.58 -4.45
C PRO A 132 -10.36 9.15 -5.45
N TRP A 133 -10.67 10.45 -5.37
CA TRP A 133 -11.58 11.09 -6.33
C TRP A 133 -10.96 11.19 -7.72
N ARG A 134 -9.69 11.56 -7.79
CA ARG A 134 -8.97 11.57 -9.07
C ARG A 134 -8.86 10.17 -9.65
N ALA A 135 -8.50 9.18 -8.83
CA ALA A 135 -8.41 7.79 -9.27
C ALA A 135 -9.74 7.29 -9.84
N ALA A 136 -10.85 7.54 -9.16
CA ALA A 136 -12.18 7.20 -9.66
C ALA A 136 -12.47 7.87 -11.02
N PHE A 137 -12.20 9.16 -11.13
CA PHE A 137 -12.40 9.89 -12.40
C PHE A 137 -11.53 9.32 -13.54
N GLU A 138 -10.23 9.10 -13.31
CA GLU A 138 -9.32 8.56 -14.33
C GLU A 138 -9.66 7.11 -14.74
N LEU A 139 -10.27 6.34 -13.85
CA LEU A 139 -10.69 4.95 -14.09
C LEU A 139 -12.15 4.82 -14.54
N GLY A 140 -12.87 5.93 -14.66
CA GLY A 140 -14.29 5.91 -15.05
C GLY A 140 -15.22 5.29 -14.02
N ALA A 141 -14.85 5.35 -12.73
CA ALA A 141 -15.61 4.79 -11.62
C ALA A 141 -16.35 5.88 -10.85
N ASP A 142 -17.51 5.53 -10.30
CA ASP A 142 -18.25 6.41 -9.40
C ASP A 142 -17.67 6.37 -7.98
N VAL A 143 -17.66 7.52 -7.32
CA VAL A 143 -17.21 7.65 -5.93
C VAL A 143 -18.14 8.61 -5.17
N PHE A 144 -18.32 8.36 -3.88
CA PHE A 144 -19.11 9.23 -3.03
C PHE A 144 -18.39 10.55 -2.77
N TYR A 145 -19.10 11.66 -3.01
CA TYR A 145 -18.70 13.00 -2.63
C TYR A 145 -19.57 13.48 -1.45
N PRO A 146 -18.99 13.81 -0.29
CA PRO A 146 -19.73 14.44 0.79
C PRO A 146 -20.46 15.71 0.30
N GLU A 147 -21.61 16.04 0.86
CA GLU A 147 -22.47 17.15 0.42
C GLU A 147 -21.70 18.47 0.21
N ALA A 148 -20.83 18.82 1.16
CA ALA A 148 -20.00 20.02 1.10
C ALA A 148 -19.03 20.05 -0.10
N TYR A 149 -18.75 18.89 -0.71
CA TYR A 149 -17.80 18.72 -1.81
C TYR A 149 -18.46 18.26 -3.11
N LYS A 150 -19.77 18.14 -3.18
CA LYS A 150 -20.50 17.70 -4.39
C LYS A 150 -20.08 18.49 -5.64
N ARG A 151 -19.85 19.79 -5.50
CA ARG A 151 -19.42 20.65 -6.60
C ARG A 151 -18.02 20.33 -7.14
N ALA A 152 -17.22 19.52 -6.42
CA ALA A 152 -15.92 19.06 -6.88
C ALA A 152 -16.00 17.80 -7.76
N ASN A 153 -17.20 17.26 -8.00
CA ASN A 153 -17.40 16.11 -8.87
C ASN A 153 -17.14 16.51 -10.34
N PRO A 154 -16.14 15.93 -11.01
CA PRO A 154 -15.81 16.26 -12.40
C PRO A 154 -16.97 16.02 -13.38
N ASN A 155 -17.86 15.06 -13.09
CA ASN A 155 -19.03 14.77 -13.93
C ASN A 155 -20.05 15.91 -13.96
N LEU A 156 -20.03 16.80 -12.94
CA LEU A 156 -20.86 18.01 -12.92
C LEU A 156 -20.19 19.20 -13.65
N TRP A 157 -18.91 19.08 -13.95
CA TRP A 157 -18.13 20.14 -14.58
C TRP A 157 -17.05 19.58 -15.52
N PRO A 158 -17.44 18.80 -16.53
CA PRO A 158 -16.48 18.10 -17.41
C PRO A 158 -15.52 19.03 -18.13
N GLU A 159 -15.98 20.27 -18.48
CA GLU A 159 -15.13 21.25 -19.16
C GLU A 159 -13.95 21.76 -18.31
N ALA A 160 -14.13 21.80 -16.97
CA ALA A 160 -13.05 22.22 -16.06
C ALA A 160 -11.92 21.18 -15.93
N PHE A 161 -12.18 19.93 -16.29
CA PHE A 161 -11.24 18.81 -16.14
C PHE A 161 -10.74 18.24 -17.47
N SER A 162 -11.34 18.65 -18.61
CA SER A 162 -11.02 18.13 -19.93
C SER A 162 -9.58 18.45 -20.41
N ASN A 163 -8.92 19.44 -19.80
CA ASN A 163 -7.58 19.89 -20.18
C ASN A 163 -6.46 19.37 -19.28
N GLU A 164 -6.76 18.57 -18.26
CA GLU A 164 -5.72 18.10 -17.33
C GLU A 164 -4.81 17.01 -17.92
N GLU A 165 -5.23 16.30 -18.96
CA GLU A 165 -4.41 15.30 -19.65
C GLU A 165 -3.24 15.90 -20.44
N GLY A 166 -3.35 17.16 -20.90
CA GLY A 166 -2.34 17.80 -21.73
C GLY A 166 -1.18 18.48 -20.99
N ASN A 167 -1.27 18.66 -19.68
CA ASN A 167 -0.35 19.50 -18.90
C ASN A 167 0.39 18.79 -17.76
N ARG A 168 0.31 17.47 -17.68
CA ARG A 168 1.10 16.71 -16.68
C ARG A 168 2.44 16.31 -17.27
N PRO A 169 3.56 16.65 -16.63
CA PRO A 169 4.84 16.05 -17.00
C PRO A 169 4.71 14.54 -16.95
N ASN A 170 5.04 13.87 -18.04
CA ASN A 170 5.06 12.42 -18.10
C ASN A 170 6.02 11.90 -17.01
N ALA A 171 5.72 10.79 -16.34
CA ALA A 171 6.62 10.22 -15.34
C ALA A 171 8.03 9.94 -15.88
N GLN A 172 8.16 9.84 -17.20
CA GLN A 172 9.43 9.72 -17.94
C GLN A 172 10.23 11.03 -18.00
N ASP A 173 9.60 12.18 -17.73
CA ASP A 173 10.23 13.50 -17.77
C ASP A 173 10.88 13.89 -16.43
N TRP A 174 10.85 13.01 -15.46
CA TRP A 174 11.40 13.24 -14.13
C TRP A 174 12.63 12.37 -13.89
N GLU A 175 13.72 12.99 -13.47
CA GLU A 175 14.90 12.30 -12.96
C GLU A 175 14.88 12.25 -11.42
N ILE A 176 15.43 11.18 -10.86
CA ILE A 176 15.69 11.13 -9.42
C ILE A 176 16.87 12.08 -9.19
N GLY A 177 16.63 13.21 -8.51
CA GLY A 177 17.68 14.16 -8.14
C GLY A 177 18.70 13.52 -7.19
N ALA A 178 19.85 14.18 -7.03
CA ALA A 178 20.96 13.74 -6.18
C ALA A 178 20.59 13.48 -4.70
N ALA A 179 19.47 14.03 -4.25
CA ALA A 179 18.84 13.64 -2.98
C ALA A 179 17.78 12.55 -3.26
N PRO A 180 17.84 11.40 -2.60
CA PRO A 180 16.98 10.25 -2.91
C PRO A 180 15.46 10.46 -2.70
N HIS A 181 15.03 11.68 -2.45
CA HIS A 181 13.64 12.03 -2.14
C HIS A 181 13.06 13.12 -3.02
N ILE A 182 13.83 13.67 -3.95
CA ILE A 182 13.38 14.80 -4.80
C ILE A 182 13.42 14.35 -6.27
N MET A 183 12.24 14.28 -6.87
CA MET A 183 12.13 14.18 -8.32
C MET A 183 12.11 15.59 -8.90
N VAL A 184 13.01 15.86 -9.82
CA VAL A 184 13.07 17.14 -10.54
C VAL A 184 12.74 16.92 -12.02
N PRO A 185 12.10 17.89 -12.69
CA PRO A 185 11.86 17.80 -14.14
C PRO A 185 13.19 17.69 -14.90
N LYS A 186 13.21 16.90 -15.96
CA LYS A 186 14.28 16.94 -16.96
C LYS A 186 14.17 18.24 -17.71
N ASN A 187 15.25 19.02 -17.78
CA ASN A 187 15.35 20.20 -18.64
C ASN A 187 15.37 19.81 -20.10
#